data_4bac4a42489307d6b6160cef99c91a12
#
_entry.id   4bac4a42489307d6b6160cef99c91a12
#
_cell.length_a   1.000
_cell.length_b   1.000
_cell.length_c   1.000
_cell.angle_alpha   90.00
_cell.angle_beta   90.00
_cell.angle_gamma   90.00
#
_symmetry.space_group_name_H-M   'P 1'
#
loop_
_entity.id
_entity.type
_entity.pdbx_description
1 polymer ?
#
loop_
_entity_poly.entity_id
_entity_poly.type
_entity_poly.pdbx_seq_one_letter_code
_entity_poly.pdbx_strand_id
1 'polypeptide(L)'
;MREKVVQRFLKYVTFDTTANPNNSNCPSSEGQKVFANYLVEELKSLGLEDAHVDENSYVMATLKGNTEGVETIGFISHLDTAPDVTGKNVKPKIIKNYDGKDIVLNEELNIITSPKDYPDLKKFIGEDLIVTDGTTLLGADDKAGISEIVTAIEYLVNNPEIKHGDIKIGFTPDEEIGRGADLFNVEKFGAKYAYTIDGGIMGELQYENFNAAAAKITIQGRNVHPGAAKNKMINALHIAAEISQMFPQSERPETTEGYEGFYHLNDINGNVENATMVYIIRDHSKEKFEHRKQYMKDAISKVSEKYNGRVTLELNDQYYNMKEKVEPVKFIVDIAEEAMKECDITPIIVPIRGGTDGARLSFMGLPCPNIFTGGLNFHSKNECISVIALEKCSNLIVKIAQKYAQR
;
A
#
# COMPACT_ATOMS: atom_id res chain seq x y z
N MET A 1 23.43 -12.44 2.23
CA MET A 1 22.22 -11.74 1.81
C MET A 1 22.10 -10.36 2.47
N ARG A 2 22.23 -10.24 3.81
CA ARG A 2 22.08 -8.99 4.59
C ARG A 2 22.80 -7.76 4.01
N GLU A 3 24.11 -7.85 3.77
CA GLU A 3 24.86 -6.70 3.26
C GLU A 3 24.33 -6.21 1.89
N LYS A 4 24.00 -7.13 1.01
CA LYS A 4 23.51 -6.80 -0.34
C LYS A 4 22.13 -6.12 -0.31
N VAL A 5 21.17 -6.62 0.48
CA VAL A 5 19.84 -6.01 0.57
C VAL A 5 19.92 -4.62 1.19
N VAL A 6 20.76 -4.43 2.21
CA VAL A 6 20.98 -3.12 2.84
C VAL A 6 21.60 -2.13 1.84
N GLN A 7 22.64 -2.55 1.09
CA GLN A 7 23.28 -1.68 0.08
C GLN A 7 22.30 -1.28 -1.02
N ARG A 8 21.47 -2.20 -1.51
CA ARG A 8 20.39 -1.90 -2.47
C ARG A 8 19.39 -0.92 -1.91
N PHE A 9 18.87 -1.21 -0.74
CA PHE A 9 17.90 -0.34 -0.09
C PHE A 9 18.43 1.08 0.09
N LEU A 10 19.63 1.24 0.66
CA LEU A 10 20.28 2.54 0.82
C LEU A 10 20.52 3.27 -0.52
N LYS A 11 20.74 2.52 -1.61
CA LYS A 11 20.83 3.09 -2.96
C LYS A 11 19.47 3.49 -3.50
N TYR A 12 18.45 2.63 -3.36
CA TYR A 12 17.13 2.86 -3.94
C TYR A 12 16.40 4.04 -3.31
N VAL A 13 16.53 4.25 -2.00
CA VAL A 13 15.92 5.40 -1.33
C VAL A 13 16.49 6.76 -1.78
N THR A 14 17.62 6.78 -2.49
CA THR A 14 18.17 8.03 -3.05
C THR A 14 17.43 8.53 -4.29
N PHE A 15 16.59 7.69 -4.92
CA PHE A 15 15.74 8.11 -6.02
C PHE A 15 14.51 8.82 -5.48
N ASP A 16 14.22 10.02 -5.95
CA ASP A 16 12.96 10.71 -5.64
C ASP A 16 11.86 10.20 -6.57
N THR A 17 11.02 9.33 -6.06
CA THR A 17 9.93 8.69 -6.79
C THR A 17 8.56 9.08 -6.26
N THR A 18 8.47 10.22 -5.55
CA THR A 18 7.22 10.70 -4.96
C THR A 18 6.09 10.75 -6.00
N ALA A 19 4.97 10.08 -5.72
CA ALA A 19 3.79 10.09 -6.57
C ALA A 19 3.15 11.49 -6.61
N ASN A 20 2.51 11.84 -7.73
CA ASN A 20 1.83 13.12 -7.88
C ASN A 20 0.34 12.93 -8.18
N PRO A 21 -0.54 13.04 -7.17
CA PRO A 21 -1.98 12.83 -7.36
C PRO A 21 -2.64 13.84 -8.31
N ASN A 22 -1.99 14.98 -8.59
CA ASN A 22 -2.50 16.00 -9.49
C ASN A 22 -2.11 15.78 -10.96
N ASN A 23 -1.27 14.77 -11.24
CA ASN A 23 -0.87 14.40 -12.60
C ASN A 23 -1.63 13.14 -13.03
N SER A 24 -2.39 13.23 -14.12
CA SER A 24 -3.15 12.10 -14.68
C SER A 24 -2.33 11.14 -15.53
N ASN A 25 -1.08 11.46 -15.82
CA ASN A 25 -0.19 10.57 -16.57
C ASN A 25 0.21 9.35 -15.68
N CYS A 26 0.64 8.28 -16.34
CA CYS A 26 1.27 7.12 -15.72
C CYS A 26 2.68 6.94 -16.34
N PRO A 27 3.75 6.97 -15.54
CA PRO A 27 3.77 7.29 -14.11
C PRO A 27 3.45 8.78 -13.84
N SER A 28 3.00 9.06 -12.62
CA SER A 28 2.64 10.43 -12.22
C SER A 28 3.86 11.35 -12.02
N SER A 29 5.04 10.79 -11.86
CA SER A 29 6.29 11.54 -11.69
C SER A 29 7.44 10.95 -12.50
N GLU A 30 8.33 11.80 -13.00
CA GLU A 30 9.48 11.38 -13.82
C GLU A 30 10.50 10.55 -13.01
N GLY A 31 10.59 10.76 -11.68
CA GLY A 31 11.49 10.01 -10.83
C GLY A 31 11.21 8.52 -10.83
N GLN A 32 9.95 8.10 -10.92
CA GLN A 32 9.57 6.70 -11.05
C GLN A 32 10.13 6.08 -12.34
N LYS A 33 10.05 6.80 -13.46
CA LYS A 33 10.61 6.34 -14.74
C LYS A 33 12.14 6.21 -14.71
N VAL A 34 12.81 7.16 -14.07
CA VAL A 34 14.27 7.09 -13.88
C VAL A 34 14.63 5.85 -13.06
N PHE A 35 13.91 5.59 -11.98
CA PHE A 35 14.14 4.44 -11.12
C PHE A 35 13.81 3.12 -11.82
N ALA A 36 12.70 3.05 -12.58
CA ALA A 36 12.33 1.88 -13.37
C ALA A 36 13.44 1.49 -14.37
N ASN A 37 13.99 2.47 -15.10
CA ASN A 37 15.10 2.22 -16.01
C ASN A 37 16.37 1.73 -15.29
N TYR A 38 16.69 2.30 -14.12
CA TYR A 38 17.79 1.82 -13.29
C TYR A 38 17.62 0.34 -12.93
N LEU A 39 16.42 -0.05 -12.49
CA LEU A 39 16.12 -1.44 -12.10
C LEU A 39 16.19 -2.41 -13.29
N VAL A 40 15.77 -2.00 -14.47
CA VAL A 40 15.92 -2.81 -15.70
C VAL A 40 17.40 -3.11 -15.96
N GLU A 41 18.27 -2.13 -15.88
CA GLU A 41 19.71 -2.32 -16.11
C GLU A 41 20.33 -3.21 -15.00
N GLU A 42 19.89 -3.08 -13.74
CA GLU A 42 20.34 -3.95 -12.66
C GLU A 42 19.88 -5.40 -12.89
N LEU A 43 18.60 -5.64 -13.22
CA LEU A 43 18.07 -6.97 -13.51
C LEU A 43 18.77 -7.64 -14.69
N LYS A 44 19.07 -6.89 -15.76
CA LYS A 44 19.88 -7.39 -16.88
C LYS A 44 21.29 -7.77 -16.46
N SER A 45 21.91 -6.98 -15.58
CA SER A 45 23.24 -7.30 -15.04
C SER A 45 23.29 -8.58 -14.22
N LEU A 46 22.13 -8.99 -13.67
CA LEU A 46 21.95 -10.27 -12.99
C LEU A 46 21.63 -11.44 -13.95
N GLY A 47 21.53 -11.19 -15.25
CA GLY A 47 21.27 -12.20 -16.27
C GLY A 47 19.79 -12.36 -16.66
N LEU A 48 18.90 -11.49 -16.24
CA LEU A 48 17.51 -11.48 -16.66
C LEU A 48 17.38 -10.68 -17.98
N GLU A 49 17.71 -11.32 -19.09
CA GLU A 49 17.83 -10.66 -20.40
C GLU A 49 16.50 -10.06 -20.91
N ASP A 50 15.36 -10.61 -20.49
CA ASP A 50 14.02 -10.13 -20.85
C ASP A 50 13.55 -8.92 -20.02
N ALA A 51 14.36 -8.46 -19.06
CA ALA A 51 14.02 -7.31 -18.24
C ALA A 51 13.75 -6.07 -19.10
N HIS A 52 12.61 -5.48 -18.94
CA HIS A 52 12.18 -4.31 -19.69
C HIS A 52 11.25 -3.41 -18.85
N VAL A 53 11.16 -2.17 -19.29
CA VAL A 53 10.16 -1.22 -18.81
C VAL A 53 9.23 -0.87 -19.97
N ASP A 54 7.93 -0.80 -19.72
CA ASP A 54 6.96 -0.38 -20.73
C ASP A 54 6.79 1.15 -20.77
N GLU A 55 5.91 1.63 -21.65
CA GLU A 55 5.63 3.06 -21.83
C GLU A 55 5.03 3.72 -20.57
N ASN A 56 4.44 2.95 -19.67
CA ASN A 56 3.82 3.39 -18.42
C ASN A 56 4.74 3.18 -17.20
N SER A 57 5.99 2.76 -17.43
CA SER A 57 7.00 2.50 -16.42
C SER A 57 6.78 1.26 -15.55
N TYR A 58 5.95 0.31 -15.98
CA TYR A 58 5.95 -1.03 -15.38
C TYR A 58 7.21 -1.77 -15.76
N VAL A 59 7.94 -2.24 -14.76
CA VAL A 59 9.11 -3.10 -14.96
C VAL A 59 8.67 -4.55 -14.89
N MET A 60 9.08 -5.33 -15.87
CA MET A 60 8.85 -6.79 -15.88
C MET A 60 10.13 -7.53 -16.25
N ALA A 61 10.36 -8.65 -15.57
CA ALA A 61 11.49 -9.55 -15.86
C ALA A 61 11.15 -11.00 -15.47
N THR A 62 11.93 -11.95 -15.98
CA THR A 62 11.77 -13.37 -15.66
C THR A 62 13.11 -13.99 -15.25
N LEU A 63 13.16 -14.52 -14.03
CA LEU A 63 14.17 -15.53 -13.71
C LEU A 63 13.68 -16.89 -14.21
N LYS A 64 14.38 -17.45 -15.20
CA LYS A 64 14.03 -18.76 -15.76
C LYS A 64 14.24 -19.87 -14.74
N GLY A 65 13.23 -20.73 -14.63
CA GLY A 65 13.24 -21.87 -13.75
C GLY A 65 14.30 -22.91 -14.13
N ASN A 66 14.80 -23.60 -13.12
CA ASN A 66 15.73 -24.73 -13.28
C ASN A 66 15.07 -26.09 -13.00
N THR A 67 13.74 -26.11 -12.86
CA THR A 67 12.93 -27.30 -12.60
C THR A 67 11.65 -27.25 -13.45
N GLU A 68 11.40 -28.31 -14.22
CA GLU A 68 10.22 -28.42 -15.08
C GLU A 68 8.96 -28.79 -14.28
N GLY A 69 7.79 -28.41 -14.80
CA GLY A 69 6.49 -28.74 -14.21
C GLY A 69 6.09 -27.91 -13.01
N VAL A 70 6.90 -26.93 -12.62
CA VAL A 70 6.60 -26.00 -11.51
C VAL A 70 5.78 -24.83 -12.02
N GLU A 71 4.74 -24.44 -11.26
CA GLU A 71 3.91 -23.29 -11.60
C GLU A 71 4.72 -21.99 -11.56
N THR A 72 4.49 -21.11 -12.54
CA THR A 72 5.12 -19.77 -12.58
C THR A 72 4.50 -18.88 -11.51
N ILE A 73 5.34 -18.31 -10.67
CA ILE A 73 4.94 -17.36 -9.61
C ILE A 73 5.53 -15.98 -9.86
N GLY A 74 4.92 -14.96 -9.26
CA GLY A 74 5.39 -13.59 -9.35
C GLY A 74 5.68 -12.97 -7.98
N PHE A 75 6.62 -12.01 -7.96
CA PHE A 75 6.83 -11.09 -6.84
C PHE A 75 6.72 -9.66 -7.35
N ILE A 76 5.95 -8.84 -6.64
CA ILE A 76 5.57 -7.50 -7.08
C ILE A 76 5.82 -6.51 -5.93
N SER A 77 6.30 -5.32 -6.27
CA SER A 77 6.48 -4.17 -5.37
C SER A 77 6.27 -2.88 -6.14
N HIS A 78 6.01 -1.75 -5.44
CA HIS A 78 5.80 -0.50 -6.16
C HIS A 78 7.02 0.43 -6.16
N LEU A 79 7.11 1.26 -7.22
CA LEU A 79 8.22 2.16 -7.50
C LEU A 79 8.13 3.48 -6.73
N ASP A 80 6.90 3.96 -6.55
CA ASP A 80 6.63 5.28 -6.00
C ASP A 80 6.73 5.32 -4.48
N THR A 81 6.69 6.50 -3.95
CA THR A 81 6.55 6.78 -2.52
C THR A 81 5.40 7.74 -2.29
N ALA A 82 4.80 7.66 -1.10
CA ALA A 82 3.67 8.46 -0.70
C ALA A 82 3.92 9.99 -0.87
N PRO A 83 2.91 10.75 -1.34
CA PRO A 83 3.01 12.19 -1.50
C PRO A 83 2.89 12.99 -0.18
N ASP A 84 2.61 12.32 0.93
CA ASP A 84 2.37 12.95 2.24
C ASP A 84 3.59 13.69 2.77
N VAL A 85 4.78 13.12 2.52
CA VAL A 85 6.08 13.69 2.92
C VAL A 85 7.05 13.58 1.73
N THR A 86 7.88 14.59 1.53
CA THR A 86 8.84 14.58 0.43
C THR A 86 9.82 13.40 0.50
N GLY A 87 10.04 12.74 -0.64
CA GLY A 87 11.06 11.72 -0.86
C GLY A 87 12.34 12.27 -1.50
N LYS A 88 12.51 13.59 -1.57
CA LYS A 88 13.64 14.23 -2.21
C LYS A 88 14.84 14.38 -1.29
N ASN A 89 16.02 13.93 -1.75
CA ASN A 89 17.27 14.00 -1.00
C ASN A 89 17.23 13.23 0.34
N VAL A 90 16.67 12.04 0.34
CA VAL A 90 16.67 11.15 1.50
C VAL A 90 18.09 10.90 1.99
N LYS A 91 18.30 11.04 3.29
CA LYS A 91 19.58 10.82 3.97
C LYS A 91 19.45 9.68 4.98
N PRO A 92 19.53 8.43 4.50
CA PRO A 92 19.37 7.28 5.39
C PRO A 92 20.56 7.15 6.33
N LYS A 93 20.30 6.74 7.58
CA LYS A 93 21.33 6.38 8.57
C LYS A 93 20.97 5.09 9.29
N ILE A 94 21.98 4.36 9.71
CA ILE A 94 21.80 3.11 10.44
C ILE A 94 22.02 3.35 11.94
N ILE A 95 21.00 3.05 12.72
CA ILE A 95 21.05 3.00 14.18
C ILE A 95 21.41 1.58 14.57
N LYS A 96 22.58 1.39 15.17
CA LYS A 96 23.06 0.08 15.57
C LYS A 96 22.47 -0.35 16.90
N ASN A 97 22.01 -1.61 16.99
CA ASN A 97 21.56 -2.25 18.21
C ASN A 97 20.61 -1.34 19.02
N TYR A 98 19.46 -1.01 18.42
CA TYR A 98 18.50 -0.07 18.99
C TYR A 98 18.13 -0.42 20.44
N ASP A 99 18.27 0.52 21.35
CA ASP A 99 18.15 0.30 22.80
C ASP A 99 16.76 0.58 23.38
N GLY A 100 15.77 0.91 22.52
CA GLY A 100 14.40 1.17 22.94
C GLY A 100 14.17 2.60 23.44
N LYS A 101 15.13 3.51 23.29
CA LYS A 101 15.00 4.93 23.66
C LYS A 101 14.65 5.81 22.45
N ASP A 102 14.55 7.10 22.72
CA ASP A 102 14.35 8.11 21.69
C ASP A 102 15.50 8.09 20.66
N ILE A 103 15.12 8.13 19.38
CA ILE A 103 16.06 8.21 18.26
C ILE A 103 16.13 9.68 17.81
N VAL A 104 17.30 10.30 17.98
CA VAL A 104 17.53 11.65 17.46
C VAL A 104 17.80 11.54 15.96
N LEU A 105 16.81 11.92 15.15
CA LEU A 105 16.92 11.94 13.70
C LEU A 105 17.76 13.13 13.23
N ASN A 106 17.58 14.30 13.84
CA ASN A 106 18.28 15.52 13.49
C ASN A 106 18.47 16.40 14.74
N GLU A 107 19.72 16.62 15.13
CA GLU A 107 20.03 17.44 16.30
C GLU A 107 19.77 18.94 16.06
N GLU A 108 20.14 19.44 14.86
CA GLU A 108 20.00 20.87 14.52
C GLU A 108 18.52 21.28 14.45
N LEU A 109 17.67 20.41 13.91
CA LEU A 109 16.23 20.65 13.77
C LEU A 109 15.43 20.12 14.97
N ASN A 110 16.09 19.51 15.95
CA ASN A 110 15.46 18.87 17.12
C ASN A 110 14.35 17.89 16.73
N ILE A 111 14.63 17.04 15.72
CA ILE A 111 13.67 16.01 15.26
C ILE A 111 14.02 14.71 15.98
N ILE A 112 13.03 14.19 16.72
CA ILE A 112 13.18 12.99 17.54
C ILE A 112 12.02 12.04 17.24
N THR A 113 12.33 10.75 17.05
CA THR A 113 11.34 9.67 17.03
C THR A 113 11.34 8.98 18.37
N SER A 114 10.23 9.05 19.10
CA SER A 114 10.10 8.54 20.47
C SER A 114 9.21 7.31 20.54
N PRO A 115 9.59 6.26 21.29
CA PRO A 115 8.71 5.13 21.59
C PRO A 115 7.48 5.50 22.43
N LYS A 116 7.38 6.74 22.94
CA LYS A 116 6.17 7.26 23.59
C LYS A 116 5.09 7.59 22.56
N ASP A 117 5.51 8.15 21.42
CA ASP A 117 4.64 8.53 20.33
C ASP A 117 4.43 7.37 19.34
N TYR A 118 5.43 6.51 19.18
CA TYR A 118 5.46 5.33 18.31
C TYR A 118 5.79 4.06 19.11
N PRO A 119 4.85 3.49 19.89
CA PRO A 119 5.11 2.37 20.80
C PRO A 119 5.65 1.10 20.13
N ASP A 120 5.32 0.90 18.85
CA ASP A 120 5.74 -0.25 18.06
C ASP A 120 7.26 -0.29 17.80
N LEU A 121 7.97 0.83 17.93
CA LEU A 121 9.44 0.86 17.90
C LEU A 121 10.09 -0.10 18.91
N LYS A 122 9.39 -0.39 20.02
CA LYS A 122 9.88 -1.34 21.03
C LYS A 122 10.02 -2.77 20.52
N LYS A 123 9.34 -3.11 19.41
CA LYS A 123 9.47 -4.41 18.75
C LYS A 123 10.87 -4.61 18.15
N PHE A 124 11.58 -3.53 17.87
CA PHE A 124 12.90 -3.53 17.24
C PHE A 124 14.08 -3.42 18.22
N ILE A 125 13.83 -3.53 19.53
CA ILE A 125 14.93 -3.47 20.53
C ILE A 125 15.94 -4.59 20.27
N GLY A 126 17.22 -4.23 20.16
CA GLY A 126 18.32 -5.14 19.84
C GLY A 126 18.62 -5.29 18.34
N GLU A 127 17.84 -4.64 17.47
CA GLU A 127 18.04 -4.69 16.03
C GLU A 127 18.76 -3.45 15.49
N ASP A 128 19.39 -3.60 14.33
CA ASP A 128 19.88 -2.46 13.55
C ASP A 128 18.71 -1.88 12.77
N LEU A 129 18.48 -0.57 12.86
CA LEU A 129 17.42 0.14 12.16
C LEU A 129 17.97 1.09 11.11
N ILE A 130 17.32 1.19 9.97
CA ILE A 130 17.56 2.25 9.00
C ILE A 130 16.46 3.29 9.18
N VAL A 131 16.85 4.55 9.33
CA VAL A 131 15.99 5.72 9.53
C VAL A 131 16.42 6.85 8.60
N THR A 132 15.59 7.88 8.44
CA THR A 132 15.96 9.13 7.76
C THR A 132 16.47 10.18 8.74
N ASP A 133 16.88 11.36 8.24
CA ASP A 133 17.23 12.52 9.06
C ASP A 133 16.00 13.32 9.53
N GLY A 134 14.79 12.81 9.31
CA GLY A 134 13.53 13.44 9.71
C GLY A 134 13.11 14.64 8.84
N THR A 135 13.84 14.97 7.79
CA THR A 135 13.44 16.02 6.83
C THR A 135 12.63 15.47 5.66
N THR A 136 12.70 14.15 5.44
CA THR A 136 12.00 13.40 4.39
C THR A 136 11.36 12.16 4.98
N LEU A 137 10.49 11.46 4.23
CA LEU A 137 10.24 10.04 4.50
C LEU A 137 11.52 9.22 4.21
N LEU A 138 11.54 7.94 4.58
CA LEU A 138 12.65 7.03 4.25
C LEU A 138 12.46 6.38 2.86
N GLY A 139 11.23 6.00 2.54
CA GLY A 139 10.86 5.26 1.33
C GLY A 139 11.06 3.76 1.48
N ALA A 140 10.92 3.23 2.69
CA ALA A 140 10.88 1.78 2.92
C ALA A 140 9.64 1.19 2.25
N ASP A 141 8.55 1.91 2.26
CA ASP A 141 7.36 1.71 1.46
C ASP A 141 7.55 2.37 0.08
N ASP A 142 7.82 1.61 -1.02
CA ASP A 142 8.04 0.15 -1.02
C ASP A 142 9.41 -0.24 -1.64
N LYS A 143 10.41 0.64 -1.52
CA LYS A 143 11.77 0.33 -2.01
C LYS A 143 12.44 -0.78 -1.20
N ALA A 144 11.90 -1.11 -0.01
CA ALA A 144 12.32 -2.29 0.73
C ALA A 144 11.94 -3.55 -0.03
N GLY A 145 10.67 -3.71 -0.40
CA GLY A 145 10.21 -4.85 -1.17
C GLY A 145 10.95 -5.02 -2.48
N ILE A 146 11.22 -3.92 -3.22
CA ILE A 146 12.05 -3.97 -4.42
C ILE A 146 13.45 -4.51 -4.10
N SER A 147 14.10 -4.00 -3.05
CA SER A 147 15.46 -4.44 -2.68
C SER A 147 15.51 -5.89 -2.22
N GLU A 148 14.46 -6.35 -1.55
CA GLU A 148 14.28 -7.73 -1.09
C GLU A 148 14.10 -8.69 -2.27
N ILE A 149 13.23 -8.34 -3.23
CA ILE A 149 13.00 -9.13 -4.46
C ILE A 149 14.31 -9.23 -5.26
N VAL A 150 14.95 -8.11 -5.60
CA VAL A 150 16.18 -8.11 -6.41
C VAL A 150 17.30 -8.88 -5.73
N THR A 151 17.40 -8.81 -4.39
CA THR A 151 18.42 -9.54 -3.63
C THR A 151 18.14 -11.05 -3.61
N ALA A 152 16.87 -11.45 -3.48
CA ALA A 152 16.47 -12.85 -3.56
C ALA A 152 16.75 -13.44 -4.95
N ILE A 153 16.46 -12.69 -6.00
CA ILE A 153 16.75 -13.08 -7.40
C ILE A 153 18.26 -13.25 -7.60
N GLU A 154 19.08 -12.28 -7.18
CA GLU A 154 20.54 -12.42 -7.25
C GLU A 154 21.06 -13.65 -6.50
N TYR A 155 20.46 -13.94 -5.35
CA TYR A 155 20.82 -15.12 -4.58
C TYR A 155 20.50 -16.40 -5.34
N LEU A 156 19.32 -16.54 -5.95
CA LEU A 156 18.94 -17.69 -6.77
C LEU A 156 19.83 -17.85 -8.00
N VAL A 157 20.16 -16.77 -8.70
CA VAL A 157 21.09 -16.78 -9.84
C VAL A 157 22.47 -17.33 -9.42
N ASN A 158 22.96 -16.94 -8.26
CA ASN A 158 24.28 -17.35 -7.76
C ASN A 158 24.29 -18.74 -7.09
N ASN A 159 23.13 -19.37 -6.88
CA ASN A 159 22.99 -20.69 -6.25
C ASN A 159 22.08 -21.60 -7.09
N PRO A 160 22.54 -22.03 -8.29
CA PRO A 160 21.71 -22.76 -9.25
C PRO A 160 21.27 -24.17 -8.79
N GLU A 161 21.82 -24.67 -7.69
CA GLU A 161 21.38 -25.90 -7.04
C GLU A 161 19.99 -25.74 -6.37
N ILE A 162 19.58 -24.51 -6.05
CA ILE A 162 18.27 -24.20 -5.46
C ILE A 162 17.21 -24.38 -6.53
N LYS A 163 16.29 -25.34 -6.32
CA LYS A 163 15.22 -25.66 -7.27
C LYS A 163 14.09 -24.64 -7.22
N HIS A 164 13.68 -24.15 -8.40
CA HIS A 164 12.55 -23.25 -8.59
C HIS A 164 11.98 -23.32 -10.01
N GLY A 165 10.72 -22.96 -10.19
CA GLY A 165 10.10 -22.71 -11.48
C GLY A 165 10.44 -21.31 -12.03
N ASP A 166 9.79 -20.90 -13.12
CA ASP A 166 9.88 -19.54 -13.62
C ASP A 166 9.38 -18.55 -12.54
N ILE A 167 10.16 -17.51 -12.25
CA ILE A 167 9.80 -16.44 -11.31
C ILE A 167 9.66 -15.15 -12.09
N LYS A 168 8.48 -14.53 -12.02
CA LYS A 168 8.20 -13.22 -12.60
C LYS A 168 8.46 -12.11 -11.60
N ILE A 169 9.09 -11.07 -12.03
CA ILE A 169 9.33 -9.84 -11.26
C ILE A 169 8.49 -8.74 -11.88
N GLY A 170 7.73 -8.02 -11.06
CA GLY A 170 6.93 -6.88 -11.47
C GLY A 170 7.17 -5.69 -10.55
N PHE A 171 7.42 -4.49 -11.12
CA PHE A 171 7.41 -3.27 -10.33
C PHE A 171 6.42 -2.29 -10.92
N THR A 172 5.51 -1.78 -10.06
CA THR A 172 4.37 -0.96 -10.46
C THR A 172 4.60 0.51 -10.13
N PRO A 173 4.21 1.46 -10.98
CA PRO A 173 4.18 2.88 -10.64
C PRO A 173 2.87 3.25 -9.93
N ASP A 174 2.85 4.38 -9.20
CA ASP A 174 1.64 5.07 -8.73
C ASP A 174 0.71 4.24 -7.81
N GLU A 175 1.24 3.28 -7.05
CA GLU A 175 0.46 2.52 -6.06
C GLU A 175 -0.12 3.45 -4.99
N GLU A 176 0.69 4.35 -4.45
CA GLU A 176 0.39 5.27 -3.35
C GLU A 176 -0.73 6.29 -3.65
N ILE A 177 -1.09 6.40 -4.91
CA ILE A 177 -2.24 7.19 -5.35
C ILE A 177 -3.36 6.32 -5.93
N GLY A 178 -3.31 5.00 -5.65
CA GLY A 178 -4.34 4.02 -5.98
C GLY A 178 -4.43 3.65 -7.45
N ARG A 179 -3.36 3.82 -8.23
CA ARG A 179 -3.33 3.55 -9.68
C ARG A 179 -2.34 2.45 -10.09
N GLY A 180 -1.62 1.83 -9.14
CA GLY A 180 -0.54 0.90 -9.41
C GLY A 180 -0.91 -0.27 -10.33
N ALA A 181 -2.08 -0.86 -10.17
CA ALA A 181 -2.52 -1.96 -11.01
C ALA A 181 -3.30 -1.54 -12.27
N ASP A 182 -3.59 -0.24 -12.49
CA ASP A 182 -4.53 0.22 -13.54
C ASP A 182 -4.16 -0.25 -14.95
N LEU A 183 -2.89 -0.20 -15.29
CA LEU A 183 -2.37 -0.55 -16.62
C LEU A 183 -1.47 -1.79 -16.58
N PHE A 184 -1.43 -2.51 -15.45
CA PHE A 184 -0.64 -3.72 -15.31
C PHE A 184 -1.17 -4.83 -16.24
N ASN A 185 -0.32 -5.33 -17.12
CA ASN A 185 -0.72 -6.39 -18.05
C ASN A 185 -0.47 -7.77 -17.42
N VAL A 186 -1.50 -8.33 -16.77
CA VAL A 186 -1.44 -9.65 -16.11
C VAL A 186 -1.11 -10.78 -17.09
N GLU A 187 -1.65 -10.74 -18.31
CA GLU A 187 -1.38 -11.76 -19.33
C GLU A 187 0.09 -11.73 -19.78
N LYS A 188 0.64 -10.54 -20.04
CA LYS A 188 2.06 -10.37 -20.39
C LYS A 188 2.98 -10.72 -19.22
N PHE A 189 2.59 -10.42 -18.00
CA PHE A 189 3.32 -10.80 -16.79
C PHE A 189 3.44 -12.33 -16.69
N GLY A 190 2.36 -13.06 -16.95
CA GLY A 190 2.38 -14.50 -17.18
C GLY A 190 2.65 -15.36 -15.94
N ALA A 191 2.47 -14.82 -14.73
CA ALA A 191 2.46 -15.62 -13.51
C ALA A 191 1.06 -16.18 -13.24
N LYS A 192 0.99 -17.39 -12.68
CA LYS A 192 -0.27 -17.98 -12.26
C LYS A 192 -0.74 -17.45 -10.90
N TYR A 193 0.19 -17.19 -10.01
CA TYR A 193 0.02 -16.58 -8.68
C TYR A 193 1.12 -15.57 -8.44
N ALA A 194 0.87 -14.61 -7.58
CA ALA A 194 1.91 -13.66 -7.20
C ALA A 194 1.82 -13.32 -5.70
N TYR A 195 2.81 -12.60 -5.22
CA TYR A 195 2.87 -11.99 -3.91
C TYR A 195 3.31 -10.55 -4.06
N THR A 196 2.57 -9.60 -3.50
CA THR A 196 3.10 -8.26 -3.26
C THR A 196 4.00 -8.29 -2.03
N ILE A 197 5.17 -7.68 -2.12
CA ILE A 197 6.10 -7.49 -0.99
C ILE A 197 5.97 -6.03 -0.57
N ASP A 198 4.90 -5.73 0.18
CA ASP A 198 4.40 -4.37 0.44
C ASP A 198 3.65 -4.30 1.79
N GLY A 199 3.97 -5.20 2.70
CA GLY A 199 3.36 -5.25 4.03
C GLY A 199 4.17 -4.50 5.09
N GLY A 200 3.65 -4.47 6.32
CA GLY A 200 4.24 -3.79 7.46
C GLY A 200 5.34 -4.60 8.16
N ILE A 201 5.17 -4.82 9.46
CA ILE A 201 6.18 -5.45 10.31
C ILE A 201 6.45 -6.91 9.94
N MET A 202 7.65 -7.38 10.27
CA MET A 202 8.09 -8.75 10.00
C MET A 202 7.07 -9.79 10.51
N GLY A 203 6.68 -10.68 9.61
CA GLY A 203 5.73 -11.76 9.84
C GLY A 203 4.31 -11.49 9.32
N GLU A 204 3.97 -10.27 8.95
CA GLU A 204 2.66 -10.00 8.36
C GLU A 204 2.45 -10.74 7.05
N LEU A 205 1.31 -11.42 6.96
CA LEU A 205 0.82 -12.11 5.77
C LEU A 205 -0.66 -11.76 5.62
N GLN A 206 -1.01 -11.13 4.53
CA GLN A 206 -2.30 -10.49 4.37
C GLN A 206 -2.94 -10.97 3.06
N TYR A 207 -4.13 -11.54 3.13
CA TYR A 207 -4.92 -11.97 1.98
C TYR A 207 -6.38 -11.49 2.06
N GLU A 208 -6.61 -10.52 2.95
CA GLU A 208 -7.86 -9.79 3.11
C GLU A 208 -7.59 -8.28 3.17
N ASN A 209 -8.43 -7.50 2.53
CA ASN A 209 -8.42 -6.04 2.59
C ASN A 209 -9.84 -5.51 2.64
N PHE A 210 -10.03 -4.21 2.86
CA PHE A 210 -11.36 -3.62 2.77
C PHE A 210 -11.96 -3.74 1.36
N ASN A 211 -13.31 -3.85 1.31
CA ASN A 211 -14.07 -3.34 0.18
C ASN A 211 -14.16 -1.82 0.35
N ALA A 212 -14.10 -1.07 -0.73
CA ALA A 212 -13.93 0.36 -0.71
C ALA A 212 -14.84 1.08 -1.69
N ALA A 213 -15.50 2.14 -1.22
CA ALA A 213 -16.21 3.08 -2.06
C ALA A 213 -15.89 4.53 -1.66
N ALA A 214 -15.95 5.42 -2.64
CA ALA A 214 -15.91 6.86 -2.45
C ALA A 214 -17.29 7.45 -2.72
N ALA A 215 -17.71 8.41 -1.89
CA ALA A 215 -18.96 9.12 -2.05
C ALA A 215 -18.72 10.62 -2.06
N LYS A 216 -19.25 11.30 -3.07
CA LYS A 216 -19.26 12.76 -3.16
C LYS A 216 -20.68 13.25 -3.02
N ILE A 217 -20.93 14.09 -2.04
CA ILE A 217 -22.22 14.71 -1.78
C ILE A 217 -22.11 16.18 -2.15
N THR A 218 -22.96 16.63 -3.07
CA THR A 218 -23.03 18.04 -3.49
C THR A 218 -24.33 18.64 -2.98
N ILE A 219 -24.23 19.81 -2.35
CA ILE A 219 -25.34 20.49 -1.69
C ILE A 219 -25.49 21.89 -2.29
N GLN A 220 -26.68 22.21 -2.79
CA GLN A 220 -27.02 23.52 -3.32
C GLN A 220 -27.84 24.31 -2.30
N GLY A 221 -27.27 25.37 -1.77
CA GLY A 221 -27.99 26.32 -0.91
C GLY A 221 -28.76 27.38 -1.69
N ARG A 222 -29.16 28.40 -0.98
CA ARG A 222 -29.69 29.65 -1.51
C ARG A 222 -29.32 30.76 -0.54
N ASN A 223 -28.44 31.64 -0.95
CA ASN A 223 -27.99 32.76 -0.14
C ASN A 223 -28.95 33.94 -0.24
N VAL A 224 -29.16 34.65 0.85
CA VAL A 224 -29.82 35.96 0.95
C VAL A 224 -29.20 36.74 2.09
N HIS A 225 -29.41 38.05 2.14
CA HIS A 225 -28.94 38.88 3.28
C HIS A 225 -29.47 38.31 4.61
N PRO A 226 -28.60 38.08 5.63
CA PRO A 226 -28.99 37.41 6.87
C PRO A 226 -30.19 38.08 7.59
N GLY A 227 -30.29 39.40 7.55
CA GLY A 227 -31.42 40.15 8.14
C GLY A 227 -32.77 39.92 7.42
N ALA A 228 -32.78 39.33 6.20
CA ALA A 228 -33.98 39.02 5.42
C ALA A 228 -34.13 37.52 5.17
N ALA A 229 -33.39 36.68 5.91
CA ALA A 229 -33.21 35.25 5.62
C ALA A 229 -34.37 34.36 5.99
N LYS A 230 -35.29 34.80 6.89
CA LYS A 230 -36.42 34.00 7.36
C LYS A 230 -37.26 33.47 6.20
N ASN A 231 -37.45 32.17 6.13
CA ASN A 231 -38.18 31.41 5.07
C ASN A 231 -37.63 31.59 3.64
N LYS A 232 -36.40 32.13 3.49
CA LYS A 232 -35.76 32.37 2.20
C LYS A 232 -34.43 31.69 2.05
N MET A 233 -33.55 31.85 3.06
CA MET A 233 -32.19 31.27 3.03
C MET A 233 -32.27 29.76 3.18
N ILE A 234 -31.47 29.07 2.39
CA ILE A 234 -31.15 27.65 2.54
C ILE A 234 -29.63 27.58 2.69
N ASN A 235 -29.15 27.28 3.89
CA ASN A 235 -27.73 27.26 4.17
C ASN A 235 -27.15 25.86 3.90
N ALA A 236 -26.30 25.74 2.86
CA ALA A 236 -25.68 24.46 2.48
C ALA A 236 -24.79 23.90 3.61
N LEU A 237 -24.17 24.76 4.42
CA LEU A 237 -23.34 24.29 5.56
C LEU A 237 -24.18 23.66 6.67
N HIS A 238 -25.40 24.16 6.93
CA HIS A 238 -26.31 23.54 7.90
C HIS A 238 -26.80 22.17 7.39
N ILE A 239 -27.05 22.04 6.10
CA ILE A 239 -27.40 20.74 5.48
C ILE A 239 -26.21 19.78 5.59
N ALA A 240 -25.00 20.22 5.32
CA ALA A 240 -23.79 19.40 5.47
C ALA A 240 -23.61 18.91 6.91
N ALA A 241 -23.80 19.78 7.90
CA ALA A 241 -23.76 19.41 9.31
C ALA A 241 -24.85 18.37 9.68
N GLU A 242 -26.08 18.54 9.17
CA GLU A 242 -27.17 17.56 9.34
C GLU A 242 -26.78 16.19 8.76
N ILE A 243 -26.26 16.16 7.54
CA ILE A 243 -25.80 14.92 6.89
C ILE A 243 -24.71 14.23 7.71
N SER A 244 -23.72 14.98 8.18
CA SER A 244 -22.61 14.44 8.98
C SER A 244 -23.09 13.74 10.25
N GLN A 245 -24.17 14.22 10.87
CA GLN A 245 -24.75 13.63 12.08
C GLN A 245 -25.57 12.35 11.82
N MET A 246 -25.92 12.04 10.58
CA MET A 246 -26.68 10.83 10.24
C MET A 246 -25.81 9.55 10.32
N PHE A 247 -24.50 9.69 10.25
CA PHE A 247 -23.59 8.55 10.31
C PHE A 247 -23.14 8.31 11.77
N PRO A 248 -23.14 7.02 12.23
CA PRO A 248 -22.81 6.68 13.60
C PRO A 248 -21.38 7.13 13.99
N GLN A 249 -21.24 7.75 15.14
CA GLN A 249 -19.92 8.14 15.65
C GLN A 249 -19.02 6.96 16.00
N SER A 250 -19.62 5.81 16.33
CA SER A 250 -18.91 4.55 16.58
C SER A 250 -18.40 3.86 15.32
N GLU A 251 -18.77 4.37 14.14
CA GLU A 251 -18.37 3.81 12.85
C GLU A 251 -17.50 4.79 12.06
N ARG A 252 -16.50 5.35 12.75
CA ARG A 252 -15.47 6.25 12.18
C ARG A 252 -14.09 5.59 12.29
N PRO A 253 -13.11 5.99 11.48
CA PRO A 253 -11.75 5.46 11.61
C PRO A 253 -11.18 5.56 13.03
N GLU A 254 -11.46 6.68 13.73
CA GLU A 254 -10.99 6.98 15.09
C GLU A 254 -11.60 6.07 16.17
N THR A 255 -12.64 5.32 15.85
CA THR A 255 -13.39 4.48 16.80
C THR A 255 -13.51 3.03 16.37
N THR A 256 -12.83 2.63 15.31
CA THR A 256 -12.91 1.28 14.73
C THR A 256 -11.54 0.63 14.59
N GLU A 257 -11.47 -0.69 14.77
CA GLU A 257 -10.25 -1.49 14.64
C GLU A 257 -10.52 -2.86 13.95
N GLY A 258 -9.46 -3.59 13.64
CA GLY A 258 -9.53 -4.94 13.07
C GLY A 258 -10.45 -5.02 11.86
N TYR A 259 -11.50 -5.82 11.95
CA TYR A 259 -12.47 -6.07 10.87
C TYR A 259 -13.63 -5.07 10.83
N GLU A 260 -13.66 -4.08 11.71
CA GLU A 260 -14.75 -3.10 11.77
C GLU A 260 -14.67 -2.12 10.62
N GLY A 261 -15.78 -1.96 9.91
CA GLY A 261 -15.93 -1.00 8.81
C GLY A 261 -16.31 0.39 9.30
N PHE A 262 -16.19 1.39 8.42
CA PHE A 262 -16.46 2.78 8.78
C PHE A 262 -16.99 3.65 7.64
N TYR A 263 -17.53 4.81 8.02
CA TYR A 263 -17.72 6.00 7.18
C TYR A 263 -16.71 7.06 7.61
N HIS A 264 -15.86 7.49 6.70
CA HIS A 264 -14.90 8.55 6.96
C HIS A 264 -15.24 9.80 6.15
N LEU A 265 -15.60 10.90 6.84
CA LEU A 265 -15.70 12.21 6.21
C LEU A 265 -14.26 12.72 5.96
N ASN A 266 -13.80 12.57 4.73
CA ASN A 266 -12.43 12.88 4.32
C ASN A 266 -12.23 14.37 4.02
N ASP A 267 -13.25 15.01 3.44
CA ASP A 267 -13.21 16.45 3.10
C ASP A 267 -14.60 17.07 3.20
N ILE A 268 -14.63 18.32 3.62
CA ILE A 268 -15.83 19.16 3.59
C ILE A 268 -15.44 20.59 3.24
N ASN A 269 -16.05 21.12 2.19
CA ASN A 269 -15.78 22.49 1.72
C ASN A 269 -17.09 23.17 1.31
N GLY A 270 -17.19 24.46 1.54
CA GLY A 270 -18.36 25.22 1.09
C GLY A 270 -18.64 26.54 1.79
N ASN A 271 -19.79 27.07 1.44
CA ASN A 271 -20.36 28.31 2.00
C ASN A 271 -21.89 28.17 2.04
N VAL A 272 -22.60 29.29 2.29
CA VAL A 272 -24.08 29.29 2.34
C VAL A 272 -24.72 28.82 1.04
N GLU A 273 -24.11 29.14 -0.12
CA GLU A 273 -24.68 28.86 -1.44
C GLU A 273 -24.39 27.44 -1.91
N ASN A 274 -23.23 26.89 -1.61
CA ASN A 274 -22.81 25.55 -2.05
C ASN A 274 -21.94 24.88 -1.00
N ALA A 275 -22.08 23.56 -0.85
CA ALA A 275 -21.13 22.75 -0.09
C ALA A 275 -20.90 21.39 -0.79
N THR A 276 -19.72 20.85 -0.54
CA THR A 276 -19.33 19.51 -1.00
C THR A 276 -18.79 18.74 0.18
N MET A 277 -19.15 17.46 0.29
CA MET A 277 -18.60 16.53 1.27
C MET A 277 -18.05 15.31 0.53
N VAL A 278 -16.87 14.82 0.93
CA VAL A 278 -16.29 13.60 0.39
C VAL A 278 -16.17 12.56 1.50
N TYR A 279 -16.79 11.41 1.29
CA TYR A 279 -16.74 10.27 2.20
C TYR A 279 -15.98 9.11 1.59
N ILE A 280 -15.31 8.35 2.44
CA ILE A 280 -14.76 7.04 2.16
C ILE A 280 -15.55 6.01 2.96
N ILE A 281 -16.02 4.94 2.31
CA ILE A 281 -16.75 3.83 2.93
C ILE A 281 -15.88 2.59 2.86
N ARG A 282 -15.71 1.90 3.98
CA ARG A 282 -14.87 0.70 4.11
C ARG A 282 -15.56 -0.37 4.92
N ASP A 283 -15.46 -1.62 4.48
CA ASP A 283 -15.83 -2.80 5.27
C ASP A 283 -15.16 -4.05 4.67
N HIS A 284 -14.69 -4.98 5.51
CA HIS A 284 -14.15 -6.27 5.04
C HIS A 284 -15.23 -7.19 4.53
N SER A 285 -16.41 -7.18 5.15
CA SER A 285 -17.57 -7.95 4.70
C SER A 285 -18.25 -7.29 3.51
N LYS A 286 -18.38 -8.00 2.40
CA LYS A 286 -19.11 -7.52 1.22
C LYS A 286 -20.57 -7.19 1.53
N GLU A 287 -21.23 -8.02 2.35
CA GLU A 287 -22.62 -7.79 2.77
C GLU A 287 -22.76 -6.50 3.57
N LYS A 288 -21.91 -6.29 4.58
CA LYS A 288 -21.91 -5.06 5.39
C LYS A 288 -21.52 -3.84 4.55
N PHE A 289 -20.59 -3.99 3.62
CA PHE A 289 -20.20 -2.94 2.68
C PHE A 289 -21.38 -2.48 1.81
N GLU A 290 -22.12 -3.41 1.21
CA GLU A 290 -23.32 -3.09 0.44
C GLU A 290 -24.40 -2.44 1.32
N HIS A 291 -24.58 -2.92 2.56
CA HIS A 291 -25.48 -2.32 3.52
C HIS A 291 -25.09 -0.86 3.85
N ARG A 292 -23.79 -0.59 4.05
CA ARG A 292 -23.28 0.77 4.30
C ARG A 292 -23.55 1.71 3.12
N LYS A 293 -23.33 1.25 1.90
CA LYS A 293 -23.65 2.03 0.69
C LYS A 293 -25.14 2.31 0.59
N GLN A 294 -25.98 1.32 0.87
CA GLN A 294 -27.44 1.50 0.84
C GLN A 294 -27.92 2.47 1.92
N TYR A 295 -27.38 2.35 3.14
CA TYR A 295 -27.69 3.28 4.22
C TYR A 295 -27.35 4.73 3.83
N MET A 296 -26.19 4.96 3.20
CA MET A 296 -25.82 6.29 2.72
C MET A 296 -26.78 6.80 1.65
N LYS A 297 -27.16 5.97 0.67
CA LYS A 297 -28.15 6.33 -0.36
C LYS A 297 -29.48 6.75 0.27
N ASP A 298 -29.99 5.97 1.22
CA ASP A 298 -31.26 6.24 1.90
C ASP A 298 -31.19 7.52 2.75
N ALA A 299 -30.09 7.75 3.45
CA ALA A 299 -29.85 8.94 4.24
C ALA A 299 -29.85 10.20 3.36
N ILE A 300 -29.09 10.16 2.26
CA ILE A 300 -29.00 11.31 1.35
C ILE A 300 -30.32 11.53 0.61
N SER A 301 -31.04 10.49 0.22
CA SER A 301 -32.38 10.62 -0.40
C SER A 301 -33.34 11.36 0.53
N LYS A 302 -33.41 11.00 1.80
CA LYS A 302 -34.27 11.67 2.80
C LYS A 302 -33.92 13.16 2.94
N VAL A 303 -32.64 13.50 2.99
CA VAL A 303 -32.21 14.91 3.06
C VAL A 303 -32.52 15.63 1.76
N SER A 304 -32.30 15.00 0.61
CA SER A 304 -32.59 15.57 -0.69
C SER A 304 -34.12 15.89 -0.84
N GLU A 305 -34.98 14.98 -0.41
CA GLU A 305 -36.45 15.18 -0.39
C GLU A 305 -36.81 16.37 0.52
N LYS A 306 -36.26 16.43 1.75
CA LYS A 306 -36.48 17.53 2.71
C LYS A 306 -36.10 18.89 2.14
N TYR A 307 -35.09 18.96 1.30
CA TYR A 307 -34.55 20.18 0.71
C TYR A 307 -34.87 20.32 -0.79
N ASN A 308 -35.95 19.66 -1.28
CA ASN A 308 -36.47 19.77 -2.64
C ASN A 308 -35.43 19.48 -3.75
N GLY A 309 -34.69 18.40 -3.61
CA GLY A 309 -33.71 17.92 -4.62
C GLY A 309 -32.38 18.66 -4.65
N ARG A 310 -32.05 19.42 -3.60
CA ARG A 310 -30.82 20.23 -3.52
C ARG A 310 -29.57 19.47 -3.06
N VAL A 311 -29.70 18.18 -2.78
CA VAL A 311 -28.61 17.32 -2.36
C VAL A 311 -28.49 16.18 -3.36
N THR A 312 -27.29 15.98 -3.90
CA THR A 312 -26.99 14.89 -4.83
C THR A 312 -25.85 14.03 -4.29
N LEU A 313 -25.88 12.74 -4.61
CA LEU A 313 -24.87 11.75 -4.23
C LEU A 313 -24.27 11.10 -5.48
N GLU A 314 -22.97 11.15 -5.59
CA GLU A 314 -22.16 10.31 -6.48
C GLU A 314 -21.46 9.26 -5.61
N LEU A 315 -21.69 7.96 -5.88
CA LEU A 315 -21.14 6.85 -5.10
C LEU A 315 -20.52 5.83 -6.05
N ASN A 316 -19.21 5.62 -5.92
CA ASN A 316 -18.42 4.76 -6.79
C ASN A 316 -17.59 3.76 -5.99
N ASP A 317 -17.65 2.49 -6.37
CA ASP A 317 -16.77 1.47 -5.82
C ASP A 317 -15.35 1.68 -6.34
N GLN A 318 -14.35 1.47 -5.45
CA GLN A 318 -12.94 1.67 -5.77
C GLN A 318 -12.21 0.34 -5.94
N TYR A 319 -12.35 -0.57 -4.97
CA TYR A 319 -11.79 -1.90 -4.98
C TYR A 319 -12.56 -2.83 -4.03
N TYR A 320 -12.27 -4.12 -4.12
CA TYR A 320 -12.93 -5.15 -3.32
C TYR A 320 -11.93 -5.97 -2.52
N ASN A 321 -12.41 -6.71 -1.52
CA ASN A 321 -11.61 -7.60 -0.69
C ASN A 321 -11.06 -8.76 -1.53
N MET A 322 -9.73 -8.86 -1.63
CA MET A 322 -9.03 -9.90 -2.38
C MET A 322 -9.27 -11.32 -1.88
N LYS A 323 -9.77 -11.49 -0.64
CA LYS A 323 -10.15 -12.79 -0.09
C LYS A 323 -11.04 -13.58 -1.05
N GLU A 324 -11.98 -12.92 -1.73
CA GLU A 324 -12.87 -13.57 -2.71
C GLU A 324 -12.08 -14.32 -3.80
N LYS A 325 -10.92 -13.82 -4.16
CA LYS A 325 -10.06 -14.36 -5.24
C LYS A 325 -8.93 -15.24 -4.73
N VAL A 326 -8.48 -15.02 -3.50
CA VAL A 326 -7.38 -15.77 -2.89
C VAL A 326 -7.88 -17.04 -2.20
N GLU A 327 -9.05 -17.01 -1.54
CA GLU A 327 -9.60 -18.14 -0.81
C GLU A 327 -9.73 -19.44 -1.67
N PRO A 328 -10.19 -19.40 -2.94
CA PRO A 328 -10.23 -20.60 -3.79
C PRO A 328 -8.87 -21.25 -4.06
N VAL A 329 -7.79 -20.50 -3.88
CA VAL A 329 -6.40 -20.93 -4.08
C VAL A 329 -5.56 -20.71 -2.82
N LYS A 330 -6.19 -20.83 -1.65
CA LYS A 330 -5.58 -20.50 -0.34
C LYS A 330 -4.25 -21.18 -0.07
N PHE A 331 -3.93 -22.29 -0.76
CA PHE A 331 -2.65 -22.96 -0.65
C PHE A 331 -1.44 -22.02 -0.91
N ILE A 332 -1.61 -20.93 -1.68
CA ILE A 332 -0.53 -19.95 -1.88
C ILE A 332 -0.22 -19.20 -0.58
N VAL A 333 -1.24 -18.93 0.24
CA VAL A 333 -1.08 -18.35 1.58
C VAL A 333 -0.43 -19.37 2.52
N ASP A 334 -0.87 -20.62 2.46
CA ASP A 334 -0.34 -21.72 3.29
C ASP A 334 1.15 -21.95 2.98
N ILE A 335 1.56 -21.90 1.69
CA ILE A 335 2.98 -21.95 1.27
C ILE A 335 3.80 -20.81 1.90
N ALA A 336 3.29 -19.57 1.85
CA ALA A 336 3.99 -18.43 2.43
C ALA A 336 4.10 -18.56 3.95
N GLU A 337 3.04 -19.00 4.63
CA GLU A 337 3.02 -19.24 6.07
C GLU A 337 4.04 -20.32 6.49
N GLU A 338 4.10 -21.44 5.76
CA GLU A 338 5.08 -22.51 6.00
C GLU A 338 6.52 -22.01 5.74
N ALA A 339 6.72 -21.26 4.64
CA ALA A 339 8.03 -20.69 4.31
C ALA A 339 8.51 -19.70 5.40
N MET A 340 7.61 -18.89 5.97
CA MET A 340 7.91 -18.03 7.11
C MET A 340 8.42 -18.84 8.30
N LYS A 341 7.70 -19.90 8.69
CA LYS A 341 8.09 -20.78 9.81
C LYS A 341 9.47 -21.40 9.58
N GLU A 342 9.79 -21.83 8.36
CA GLU A 342 11.11 -22.39 8.01
C GLU A 342 12.23 -21.33 7.97
N CYS A 343 11.88 -20.04 7.89
CA CYS A 343 12.80 -18.92 8.00
C CYS A 343 12.90 -18.36 9.44
N ASP A 344 12.37 -19.06 10.46
CA ASP A 344 12.25 -18.59 11.83
C ASP A 344 11.53 -17.22 11.93
N ILE A 345 10.44 -17.09 11.16
CA ILE A 345 9.52 -15.95 11.20
C ILE A 345 8.19 -16.45 11.72
N THR A 346 7.65 -15.81 12.76
CA THR A 346 6.31 -16.11 13.27
C THR A 346 5.28 -15.43 12.35
N PRO A 347 4.41 -16.19 11.65
CA PRO A 347 3.39 -15.59 10.80
C PRO A 347 2.36 -14.80 11.61
N ILE A 348 1.98 -13.63 11.10
CA ILE A 348 0.95 -12.75 11.65
C ILE A 348 -0.09 -12.52 10.55
N ILE A 349 -1.15 -13.33 10.56
CA ILE A 349 -2.21 -13.22 9.55
C ILE A 349 -3.21 -12.16 10.02
N VAL A 350 -3.21 -11.02 9.33
CA VAL A 350 -4.05 -9.86 9.64
C VAL A 350 -4.66 -9.28 8.37
N PRO A 351 -5.84 -8.64 8.44
CA PRO A 351 -6.41 -7.95 7.29
C PRO A 351 -5.77 -6.58 7.08
N ILE A 352 -5.66 -6.15 5.83
CA ILE A 352 -5.27 -4.79 5.46
C ILE A 352 -6.48 -3.87 5.68
N ARG A 353 -6.31 -2.78 6.43
CA ARG A 353 -7.33 -1.73 6.61
C ARG A 353 -7.25 -0.64 5.52
N GLY A 354 -6.88 -1.01 4.32
CA GLY A 354 -6.74 -0.18 3.15
C GLY A 354 -6.91 -0.97 1.86
N GLY A 355 -6.32 -0.50 0.79
CA GLY A 355 -6.14 -1.19 -0.48
C GLY A 355 -4.69 -1.59 -0.67
N THR A 356 -4.39 -2.30 -1.74
CA THR A 356 -3.07 -2.67 -2.21
C THR A 356 -3.17 -3.09 -3.68
N ASP A 357 -2.09 -3.01 -4.42
CA ASP A 357 -2.02 -3.53 -5.79
C ASP A 357 -2.43 -5.01 -5.85
N GLY A 358 -2.05 -5.82 -4.85
CA GLY A 358 -2.43 -7.23 -4.75
C GLY A 358 -3.94 -7.45 -4.75
N ALA A 359 -4.72 -6.54 -4.14
CA ALA A 359 -6.17 -6.63 -4.17
C ALA A 359 -6.71 -6.45 -5.59
N ARG A 360 -6.25 -5.46 -6.33
CA ARG A 360 -6.69 -5.20 -7.72
C ARG A 360 -6.22 -6.29 -8.67
N LEU A 361 -4.95 -6.68 -8.58
CA LEU A 361 -4.37 -7.76 -9.37
C LEU A 361 -5.13 -9.08 -9.18
N SER A 362 -5.57 -9.38 -7.96
CA SER A 362 -6.40 -10.55 -7.66
C SER A 362 -7.71 -10.54 -8.46
N PHE A 363 -8.38 -9.39 -8.57
CA PHE A 363 -9.58 -9.25 -9.39
C PHE A 363 -9.31 -9.22 -10.90
N MET A 364 -8.09 -8.92 -11.33
CA MET A 364 -7.64 -9.01 -12.72
C MET A 364 -7.23 -10.44 -13.13
N GLY A 365 -7.36 -11.43 -12.23
CA GLY A 365 -7.08 -12.83 -12.49
C GLY A 365 -5.71 -13.33 -12.00
N LEU A 366 -4.99 -12.53 -11.22
CA LEU A 366 -3.71 -12.88 -10.59
C LEU A 366 -3.87 -12.87 -9.06
N PRO A 367 -4.28 -14.00 -8.43
CA PRO A 367 -4.36 -14.07 -6.96
C PRO A 367 -3.03 -13.68 -6.31
N CYS A 368 -3.06 -12.63 -5.47
CA CYS A 368 -1.85 -11.95 -5.02
C CYS A 368 -1.97 -11.50 -3.56
N PRO A 369 -1.70 -12.40 -2.57
CA PRO A 369 -1.60 -12.01 -1.17
C PRO A 369 -0.38 -11.12 -0.93
N ASN A 370 -0.41 -10.36 0.17
CA ASN A 370 0.62 -9.42 0.55
C ASN A 370 1.52 -9.97 1.67
N ILE A 371 2.82 -9.75 1.56
CA ILE A 371 3.86 -10.16 2.50
C ILE A 371 4.55 -8.91 3.04
N PHE A 372 5.02 -8.96 4.28
CA PHE A 372 5.72 -7.87 4.96
C PHE A 372 7.01 -7.43 4.25
N THR A 373 7.39 -6.18 4.45
CA THR A 373 8.72 -5.63 4.17
C THR A 373 9.55 -5.46 5.45
N GLY A 374 8.91 -5.26 6.59
CA GLY A 374 9.55 -5.09 7.89
C GLY A 374 9.76 -3.65 8.32
N GLY A 375 9.10 -2.72 7.64
CA GLY A 375 9.11 -1.30 7.97
C GLY A 375 8.04 -0.90 8.99
N LEU A 376 8.11 0.34 9.45
CA LEU A 376 7.19 0.95 10.41
C LEU A 376 7.10 2.45 10.17
N ASN A 377 5.96 3.03 10.57
CA ASN A 377 5.66 4.46 10.47
C ASN A 377 5.71 4.99 9.03
N PHE A 378 5.24 4.22 8.07
CA PHE A 378 5.14 4.59 6.66
C PHE A 378 4.43 5.93 6.47
N HIS A 379 4.63 6.59 5.34
CA HIS A 379 4.10 7.90 4.98
C HIS A 379 4.47 9.02 5.96
N SER A 380 5.55 8.85 6.73
CA SER A 380 5.97 9.83 7.73
C SER A 380 7.48 10.07 7.75
N LYS A 381 7.88 11.16 8.40
CA LYS A 381 9.29 11.48 8.66
C LYS A 381 9.94 10.56 9.70
N ASN A 382 9.13 9.76 10.39
CA ASN A 382 9.56 8.81 11.41
C ASN A 382 9.62 7.37 10.89
N GLU A 383 9.54 7.22 9.57
CA GLU A 383 9.63 5.93 8.90
C GLU A 383 10.98 5.26 9.18
N CYS A 384 10.92 3.97 9.46
CA CYS A 384 12.11 3.17 9.74
C CYS A 384 11.92 1.72 9.31
N ILE A 385 13.02 1.00 9.11
CA ILE A 385 12.99 -0.42 8.76
C ILE A 385 14.10 -1.19 9.47
N SER A 386 13.78 -2.43 9.85
CA SER A 386 14.75 -3.36 10.46
C SER A 386 15.66 -4.00 9.41
N VAL A 387 16.97 -3.96 9.67
CA VAL A 387 17.95 -4.67 8.83
C VAL A 387 17.74 -6.18 8.85
N ILE A 388 17.26 -6.73 9.98
CA ILE A 388 16.96 -8.16 10.10
C ILE A 388 15.74 -8.51 9.26
N ALA A 389 14.72 -7.65 9.23
CA ALA A 389 13.53 -7.88 8.42
C ALA A 389 13.84 -7.89 6.93
N LEU A 390 14.63 -6.94 6.42
CA LEU A 390 15.11 -6.94 5.02
C LEU A 390 15.77 -8.27 4.61
N GLU A 391 16.66 -8.78 5.48
CA GLU A 391 17.34 -10.06 5.24
C GLU A 391 16.36 -11.24 5.28
N LYS A 392 15.48 -11.25 6.29
CA LYS A 392 14.48 -12.32 6.48
C LYS A 392 13.47 -12.38 5.34
N CYS A 393 12.99 -11.23 4.84
CA CYS A 393 12.08 -11.20 3.70
C CYS A 393 12.77 -11.66 2.41
N SER A 394 14.02 -11.24 2.14
CA SER A 394 14.78 -11.75 1.00
C SER A 394 14.94 -13.28 1.07
N ASN A 395 15.21 -13.85 2.25
CA ASN A 395 15.27 -15.31 2.45
C ASN A 395 13.92 -15.98 2.26
N LEU A 396 12.84 -15.34 2.71
CA LEU A 396 11.47 -15.82 2.56
C LEU A 396 11.08 -15.96 1.10
N ILE A 397 11.41 -14.97 0.26
CA ILE A 397 11.16 -15.02 -1.19
C ILE A 397 11.83 -16.27 -1.83
N VAL A 398 13.10 -16.51 -1.49
CA VAL A 398 13.81 -17.71 -1.93
C VAL A 398 13.12 -19.00 -1.44
N LYS A 399 12.69 -19.00 -0.18
CA LYS A 399 12.03 -20.18 0.41
C LYS A 399 10.68 -20.46 -0.22
N ILE A 400 9.88 -19.44 -0.54
CA ILE A 400 8.62 -19.60 -1.27
C ILE A 400 8.87 -20.24 -2.62
N ALA A 401 9.86 -19.75 -3.40
CA ALA A 401 10.21 -20.31 -4.70
C ALA A 401 10.61 -21.79 -4.60
N GLN A 402 11.41 -22.15 -3.58
CA GLN A 402 11.76 -23.57 -3.32
C GLN A 402 10.54 -24.44 -3.00
N LYS A 403 9.59 -23.94 -2.20
CA LYS A 403 8.38 -24.71 -1.84
C LYS A 403 7.50 -25.00 -3.05
N TYR A 404 7.38 -24.08 -3.98
CA TYR A 404 6.68 -24.35 -5.24
C TYR A 404 7.35 -25.46 -6.06
N ALA A 405 8.68 -25.56 -6.04
CA ALA A 405 9.41 -26.63 -6.73
C ALA A 405 9.33 -28.00 -6.01
N GLN A 406 8.90 -28.03 -4.76
CA GLN A 406 8.71 -29.26 -3.99
C GLN A 406 7.27 -29.80 -4.08
N ARG A 407 6.36 -29.05 -4.64
CA ARG A 407 4.94 -29.38 -4.78
C ARG A 407 4.66 -30.15 -6.06
#